data_fab75721562fdf493a7499ca07fd1d00
#
_entry.id   fab75721562fdf493a7499ca07fd1d00
#
_cell.length_a   1.000
_cell.length_b   1.000
_cell.length_c   1.000
_cell.angle_alpha   90.00
_cell.angle_beta   90.00
_cell.angle_gamma   90.00
#
_symmetry.space_group_name_H-M   'P 1'
#
loop_
_entity.id
_entity.type
_entity.pdbx_description
1 polymer ?
#
loop_
_entity_poly.entity_id
_entity_poly.type
_entity_poly.pdbx_seq_one_letter_code
_entity_poly.pdbx_strand_id
1 'polypeptide(L)'
;MGQLAVTMANTRANSQTLPANPVGVVQGIGALGRSFLREVGSMFWFIVQTFEETLERMGHGRVPFRAVSFFRHTERAGVASVPLVGLVSFFLGLTMTLLTGYQLQRFGTERLVPGLVAIGFTRELGPLLTGIMLAARIGAAFTAELGTMQVSEEVEAIEAMGIGPLRFLVAPRMLALFFLMPCLSTVSNIAAIFASSLVCKAYFSIAFVYFLDLVKDALLIRDIITGILKSLMFGLLIGGIACYRGLTVKGGAAGVGTSTTSSVVTAITTVISVDTVYNIIYTVFFPT
;
A
#
# COMPACT_ATOMS: atom_id res chain seq x y z
N MET A 1 13.50 21.83 -49.14
CA MET A 1 12.28 22.36 -48.49
C MET A 1 10.97 21.66 -48.90
N GLY A 2 10.93 20.84 -49.95
CA GLY A 2 9.73 20.14 -50.40
C GLY A 2 9.31 18.88 -49.63
N GLN A 3 10.23 18.16 -49.00
CA GLN A 3 9.91 16.90 -48.30
C GLN A 3 9.28 17.08 -46.93
N LEU A 4 9.57 18.17 -46.22
CA LEU A 4 8.98 18.44 -44.91
C LEU A 4 7.49 18.89 -45.01
N ALA A 5 7.11 19.56 -46.10
CA ALA A 5 5.74 19.95 -46.32
C ALA A 5 4.80 18.75 -46.64
N VAL A 6 5.32 17.74 -47.35
CA VAL A 6 4.56 16.53 -47.67
C VAL A 6 4.36 15.62 -46.45
N THR A 7 5.34 15.58 -45.55
CA THR A 7 5.22 14.79 -44.30
C THR A 7 4.23 15.42 -43.30
N MET A 8 4.19 16.77 -43.23
CA MET A 8 3.23 17.46 -42.36
C MET A 8 1.81 17.46 -42.93
N ALA A 9 1.64 17.42 -44.27
CA ALA A 9 0.32 17.27 -44.86
C ALA A 9 -0.27 15.86 -44.65
N ASN A 10 0.57 14.83 -44.67
CA ASN A 10 0.12 13.45 -44.44
C ASN A 10 -0.24 13.19 -42.96
N THR A 11 0.35 13.90 -42.01
CA THR A 11 0.01 13.77 -40.58
C THR A 11 -1.30 14.45 -40.25
N ARG A 12 -1.73 15.48 -41.02
CA ARG A 12 -3.04 16.13 -40.86
C ARG A 12 -4.20 15.40 -41.55
N ALA A 13 -3.92 14.57 -42.52
CA ALA A 13 -4.96 13.81 -43.26
C ALA A 13 -5.44 12.57 -42.48
N ASN A 14 -4.69 12.13 -41.46
CA ASN A 14 -5.04 10.94 -40.68
C ASN A 14 -5.81 11.24 -39.36
N SER A 15 -6.23 12.48 -39.16
CA SER A 15 -7.19 12.87 -38.12
C SER A 15 -8.65 12.86 -38.62
N GLN A 16 -8.95 12.00 -39.59
CA GLN A 16 -10.33 11.72 -39.97
C GLN A 16 -10.97 10.91 -38.83
N THR A 17 -11.88 11.54 -38.14
CA THR A 17 -12.91 11.00 -37.28
C THR A 17 -13.30 9.60 -37.72
N LEU A 18 -12.78 8.58 -37.00
CA LEU A 18 -13.30 7.24 -37.08
C LEU A 18 -14.79 7.33 -36.71
N PRO A 19 -15.73 6.91 -37.60
CA PRO A 19 -17.10 6.79 -37.19
C PRO A 19 -17.11 5.86 -35.98
N ALA A 20 -17.69 6.31 -34.88
CA ALA A 20 -17.82 5.55 -33.65
C ALA A 20 -18.72 4.34 -33.92
N ASN A 21 -18.13 3.29 -34.48
CA ASN A 21 -18.80 2.02 -34.64
C ASN A 21 -19.02 1.45 -33.25
N PRO A 22 -20.26 1.37 -32.72
CA PRO A 22 -20.50 0.94 -31.34
C PRO A 22 -19.87 -0.42 -31.04
N VAL A 23 -19.71 -1.27 -32.03
CA VAL A 23 -19.00 -2.56 -31.94
C VAL A 23 -17.50 -2.37 -31.69
N GLY A 24 -16.86 -1.38 -32.33
CA GLY A 24 -15.45 -1.06 -32.11
C GLY A 24 -15.16 -0.50 -30.71
N VAL A 25 -16.09 0.30 -30.17
CA VAL A 25 -15.99 0.84 -28.78
C VAL A 25 -16.13 -0.30 -27.77
N VAL A 26 -17.11 -1.19 -27.95
CA VAL A 26 -17.31 -2.36 -27.07
C VAL A 26 -16.11 -3.32 -27.14
N GLN A 27 -15.58 -3.55 -28.34
CA GLN A 27 -14.35 -4.37 -28.51
C GLN A 27 -13.13 -3.70 -27.86
N GLY A 28 -12.99 -2.37 -27.94
CA GLY A 28 -11.93 -1.62 -27.30
C GLY A 28 -12.02 -1.70 -25.77
N ILE A 29 -13.22 -1.51 -25.20
CA ILE A 29 -13.47 -1.65 -23.75
C ILE A 29 -13.19 -3.10 -23.31
N GLY A 30 -13.64 -4.09 -24.09
CA GLY A 30 -13.38 -5.49 -23.80
C GLY A 30 -11.89 -5.88 -23.90
N ALA A 31 -11.12 -5.25 -24.79
CA ALA A 31 -9.68 -5.45 -24.90
C ALA A 31 -8.93 -4.80 -23.72
N LEU A 32 -9.32 -3.57 -23.34
CA LEU A 32 -8.80 -2.90 -22.15
C LEU A 32 -9.11 -3.69 -20.86
N GLY A 33 -10.33 -4.17 -20.71
CA GLY A 33 -10.71 -5.01 -19.58
C GLY A 33 -9.89 -6.30 -19.51
N ARG A 34 -9.70 -6.98 -20.64
CA ARG A 34 -8.87 -8.20 -20.69
C ARG A 34 -7.39 -7.95 -20.41
N SER A 35 -6.82 -6.85 -20.90
CA SER A 35 -5.42 -6.49 -20.62
C SER A 35 -5.23 -6.14 -19.14
N PHE A 36 -6.17 -5.40 -18.56
CA PHE A 36 -6.17 -5.09 -17.13
C PHE A 36 -6.28 -6.34 -16.26
N LEU A 37 -7.24 -7.23 -16.55
CA LEU A 37 -7.40 -8.49 -15.81
C LEU A 37 -6.17 -9.39 -15.93
N ARG A 38 -5.52 -9.44 -17.11
CA ARG A 38 -4.29 -10.18 -17.31
C ARG A 38 -3.13 -9.60 -16.50
N GLU A 39 -3.00 -8.28 -16.46
CA GLU A 39 -1.96 -7.59 -15.70
C GLU A 39 -2.15 -7.79 -14.19
N VAL A 40 -3.38 -7.62 -13.69
CA VAL A 40 -3.72 -7.89 -12.29
C VAL A 40 -3.50 -9.37 -11.94
N GLY A 41 -3.91 -10.28 -12.82
CA GLY A 41 -3.69 -11.73 -12.64
C GLY A 41 -2.22 -12.12 -12.60
N SER A 42 -1.38 -11.55 -13.47
CA SER A 42 0.07 -11.83 -13.47
C SER A 42 0.75 -11.27 -12.23
N MET A 43 0.35 -10.08 -11.76
CA MET A 43 0.83 -9.51 -10.50
C MET A 43 0.43 -10.36 -9.29
N PHE A 44 -0.83 -10.77 -9.23
CA PHE A 44 -1.32 -11.61 -8.14
C PHE A 44 -0.57 -12.95 -8.11
N TRP A 45 -0.43 -13.61 -9.26
CA TRP A 45 0.32 -14.87 -9.38
C TRP A 45 1.78 -14.72 -8.94
N PHE A 46 2.43 -13.64 -9.34
CA PHE A 46 3.79 -13.31 -8.92
C PHE A 46 3.93 -13.18 -7.40
N ILE A 47 2.99 -12.50 -6.75
CA ILE A 47 2.97 -12.33 -5.29
C ILE A 47 2.79 -13.68 -4.59
N VAL A 48 1.81 -14.47 -5.04
CA VAL A 48 1.51 -15.79 -4.46
C VAL A 48 2.69 -16.73 -4.62
N GLN A 49 3.25 -16.85 -5.82
CA GLN A 49 4.40 -17.71 -6.10
C GLN A 49 5.61 -17.33 -5.24
N THR A 50 5.94 -16.04 -5.15
CA THR A 50 7.07 -15.59 -4.33
C THR A 50 6.84 -15.90 -2.86
N PHE A 51 5.61 -15.75 -2.39
CA PHE A 51 5.26 -16.01 -1.00
C PHE A 51 5.28 -17.52 -0.67
N GLU A 52 4.72 -18.36 -1.53
CA GLU A 52 4.73 -19.82 -1.39
C GLU A 52 6.16 -20.37 -1.39
N GLU A 53 7.00 -19.99 -2.36
CA GLU A 53 8.41 -20.41 -2.40
C GLU A 53 9.18 -19.98 -1.16
N THR A 54 8.83 -18.83 -0.57
CA THR A 54 9.46 -18.31 0.63
C THR A 54 9.04 -19.12 1.86
N LEU A 55 7.73 -19.42 2.00
CA LEU A 55 7.15 -20.18 3.11
C LEU A 55 7.64 -21.64 3.12
N GLU A 56 7.62 -22.33 1.99
CA GLU A 56 8.06 -23.72 1.88
C GLU A 56 9.50 -23.91 2.38
N ARG A 57 10.36 -22.94 2.05
CA ARG A 57 11.78 -23.01 2.47
C ARG A 57 11.98 -22.68 3.94
N MET A 58 11.21 -21.76 4.49
CA MET A 58 11.21 -21.50 5.94
C MET A 58 10.79 -22.76 6.72
N GLY A 59 9.81 -23.51 6.20
CA GLY A 59 9.39 -24.79 6.79
C GLY A 59 10.47 -25.89 6.78
N HIS A 60 11.41 -25.83 5.83
CA HIS A 60 12.55 -26.77 5.77
C HIS A 60 13.82 -26.31 6.49
N GLY A 61 13.73 -25.28 7.34
CA GLY A 61 14.85 -24.77 8.15
C GLY A 61 15.96 -24.10 7.32
N ARG A 62 15.76 -23.86 6.04
CA ARG A 62 16.71 -23.13 5.18
C ARG A 62 16.28 -21.68 5.09
N VAL A 63 17.12 -20.77 5.58
CA VAL A 63 16.86 -19.33 5.48
C VAL A 63 16.78 -18.99 3.97
N PRO A 64 15.61 -18.59 3.44
CA PRO A 64 15.40 -18.43 1.99
C PRO A 64 16.13 -17.24 1.41
N PHE A 65 16.69 -16.36 2.23
CA PHE A 65 17.31 -15.08 1.84
C PHE A 65 18.49 -14.75 2.77
N ARG A 66 19.30 -13.79 2.35
CA ARG A 66 20.36 -13.25 3.20
C ARG A 66 19.71 -12.41 4.32
N ALA A 67 19.73 -12.92 5.57
CA ALA A 67 19.17 -12.23 6.73
C ALA A 67 19.67 -10.77 6.83
N VAL A 68 20.94 -10.52 6.48
CA VAL A 68 21.52 -9.17 6.42
C VAL A 68 20.77 -8.25 5.47
N SER A 69 20.34 -8.73 4.29
CA SER A 69 19.58 -7.91 3.33
C SER A 69 18.19 -7.58 3.88
N PHE A 70 17.52 -8.55 4.49
CA PHE A 70 16.23 -8.33 5.16
C PHE A 70 16.34 -7.24 6.24
N PHE A 71 17.27 -7.37 7.18
CA PHE A 71 17.46 -6.39 8.26
C PHE A 71 17.81 -5.01 7.71
N ARG A 72 18.67 -4.92 6.69
CA ARG A 72 19.03 -3.65 6.06
C ARG A 72 17.84 -2.95 5.40
N HIS A 73 16.99 -3.69 4.68
CA HIS A 73 15.78 -3.13 4.09
C HIS A 73 14.77 -2.71 5.16
N THR A 74 14.59 -3.53 6.20
CA THR A 74 13.67 -3.21 7.31
C THR A 74 14.12 -1.99 8.10
N GLU A 75 15.43 -1.89 8.41
CA GLU A 75 15.99 -0.75 9.15
C GLU A 75 15.85 0.55 8.36
N ARG A 76 16.34 0.58 7.12
CA ARG A 76 16.27 1.79 6.27
C ARG A 76 14.84 2.23 6.01
N ALA A 77 13.96 1.29 5.69
CA ALA A 77 12.57 1.57 5.39
C ALA A 77 11.78 1.92 6.66
N GLY A 78 12.00 1.17 7.76
CA GLY A 78 11.25 1.30 8.99
C GLY A 78 11.56 2.57 9.75
N VAL A 79 12.79 2.70 10.22
CA VAL A 79 13.21 3.82 11.09
C VAL A 79 12.94 5.17 10.44
N ALA A 80 13.27 5.28 9.15
CA ALA A 80 13.05 6.52 8.42
C ALA A 80 11.56 6.82 8.16
N SER A 81 10.65 5.84 8.27
CA SER A 81 9.20 6.04 8.08
C SER A 81 8.46 6.34 9.38
N VAL A 82 9.01 6.01 10.55
CA VAL A 82 8.37 6.27 11.86
C VAL A 82 7.97 7.72 12.06
N PRO A 83 8.87 8.73 11.84
CA PRO A 83 8.48 10.11 12.07
C PRO A 83 7.40 10.60 11.11
N LEU A 84 7.44 10.17 9.85
CA LEU A 84 6.43 10.52 8.86
C LEU A 84 5.06 9.93 9.23
N VAL A 85 5.01 8.63 9.51
CA VAL A 85 3.78 7.93 9.89
C VAL A 85 3.22 8.50 11.19
N GLY A 86 4.07 8.70 12.20
CA GLY A 86 3.67 9.26 13.49
C GLY A 86 3.10 10.67 13.36
N LEU A 87 3.77 11.55 12.61
CA LEU A 87 3.33 12.94 12.43
C LEU A 87 2.00 13.03 11.68
N VAL A 88 1.86 12.33 10.56
CA VAL A 88 0.62 12.34 9.77
C VAL A 88 -0.53 11.77 10.58
N SER A 89 -0.33 10.65 11.26
CA SER A 89 -1.36 10.02 12.09
C SER A 89 -1.74 10.87 13.30
N PHE A 90 -0.78 11.59 13.87
CA PHE A 90 -1.03 12.53 14.94
C PHE A 90 -2.00 13.65 14.49
N PHE A 91 -1.71 14.33 13.38
CA PHE A 91 -2.58 15.40 12.89
C PHE A 91 -3.95 14.87 12.43
N LEU A 92 -4.00 13.71 11.82
CA LEU A 92 -5.27 13.08 11.46
C LEU A 92 -6.08 12.68 12.70
N GLY A 93 -5.42 12.19 13.75
CA GLY A 93 -6.05 11.91 15.04
C GLY A 93 -6.66 13.16 15.67
N LEU A 94 -5.95 14.30 15.65
CA LEU A 94 -6.50 15.60 16.09
C LEU A 94 -7.76 15.96 15.29
N THR A 95 -7.66 15.92 13.96
CA THR A 95 -8.76 16.33 13.07
C THR A 95 -9.98 15.44 13.23
N MET A 96 -9.79 14.13 13.25
CA MET A 96 -10.88 13.16 13.43
C MET A 96 -11.56 13.31 14.77
N THR A 97 -10.80 13.55 15.85
CA THR A 97 -11.36 13.76 17.19
C THR A 97 -12.18 15.04 17.26
N LEU A 98 -11.69 16.14 16.68
CA LEU A 98 -12.43 17.40 16.62
C LEU A 98 -13.73 17.22 15.82
N LEU A 99 -13.65 16.61 14.65
CA LEU A 99 -14.80 16.40 13.77
C LEU A 99 -15.85 15.51 14.44
N THR A 100 -15.45 14.35 14.96
CA THR A 100 -16.33 13.39 15.63
C THR A 100 -16.90 14.00 16.91
N GLY A 101 -16.07 14.68 17.70
CA GLY A 101 -16.47 15.31 18.95
C GLY A 101 -17.49 16.42 18.75
N TYR A 102 -17.29 17.29 17.75
CA TYR A 102 -18.24 18.33 17.40
C TYR A 102 -19.62 17.78 17.01
N GLN A 103 -19.64 16.67 16.29
CA GLN A 103 -20.91 16.02 15.93
C GLN A 103 -21.61 15.39 17.14
N LEU A 104 -20.87 14.66 17.98
CA LEU A 104 -21.42 13.98 19.16
C LEU A 104 -21.82 14.93 20.28
N GLN A 105 -21.17 16.09 20.40
CA GLN A 105 -21.53 17.12 21.36
C GLN A 105 -22.95 17.63 21.16
N ARG A 106 -23.43 17.70 19.91
CA ARG A 106 -24.83 18.09 19.61
C ARG A 106 -25.87 17.13 20.19
N PHE A 107 -25.46 15.90 20.44
CA PHE A 107 -26.32 14.84 21.00
C PHE A 107 -26.03 14.59 22.49
N GLY A 108 -25.09 15.33 23.10
CA GLY A 108 -24.68 15.14 24.50
C GLY A 108 -23.97 13.81 24.76
N THR A 109 -23.34 13.24 23.72
CA THR A 109 -22.68 11.91 23.76
C THR A 109 -21.17 11.96 23.50
N GLU A 110 -20.52 13.05 23.88
CA GLU A 110 -19.08 13.27 23.69
C GLU A 110 -18.19 12.22 24.36
N ARG A 111 -18.71 11.48 25.34
CA ARG A 111 -18.01 10.37 26.00
C ARG A 111 -17.73 9.19 25.07
N LEU A 112 -18.42 9.10 23.93
CA LEU A 112 -18.20 8.07 22.92
C LEU A 112 -17.02 8.38 21.99
N VAL A 113 -16.56 9.64 21.95
CA VAL A 113 -15.48 10.07 21.03
C VAL A 113 -14.21 9.25 21.17
N PRO A 114 -13.66 9.02 22.40
CA PRO A 114 -12.43 8.23 22.57
C PRO A 114 -12.52 6.83 21.95
N GLY A 115 -13.62 6.14 22.23
CA GLY A 115 -13.86 4.79 21.73
C GLY A 115 -13.97 4.74 20.20
N LEU A 116 -14.77 5.63 19.62
CA LEU A 116 -14.98 5.68 18.16
C LEU A 116 -13.69 5.99 17.40
N VAL A 117 -12.89 6.93 17.88
CA VAL A 117 -11.61 7.28 17.26
C VAL A 117 -10.61 6.12 17.40
N ALA A 118 -10.54 5.48 18.58
CA ALA A 118 -9.66 4.35 18.81
C ALA A 118 -10.00 3.17 17.91
N ILE A 119 -11.28 2.79 17.80
CA ILE A 119 -11.73 1.71 16.90
C ILE A 119 -11.46 2.09 15.44
N GLY A 120 -11.83 3.31 15.03
CA GLY A 120 -11.65 3.77 13.66
C GLY A 120 -10.19 3.75 13.19
N PHE A 121 -9.27 4.19 14.06
CA PHE A 121 -7.84 4.13 13.75
C PHE A 121 -7.31 2.70 13.79
N THR A 122 -7.57 1.94 14.83
CA THR A 122 -7.02 0.60 14.99
C THR A 122 -7.47 -0.35 13.88
N ARG A 123 -8.73 -0.28 13.50
CA ARG A 123 -9.35 -1.20 12.54
C ARG A 123 -9.18 -0.78 11.07
N GLU A 124 -9.21 0.55 10.80
CA GLU A 124 -9.30 1.07 9.44
C GLU A 124 -8.18 2.05 9.09
N LEU A 125 -8.20 3.22 9.72
CA LEU A 125 -7.37 4.35 9.31
C LEU A 125 -5.87 4.08 9.50
N GLY A 126 -5.49 3.44 10.58
CA GLY A 126 -4.08 3.12 10.86
C GLY A 126 -3.44 2.27 9.78
N PRO A 127 -3.97 1.06 9.49
CA PRO A 127 -3.47 0.22 8.41
C PRO A 127 -3.52 0.89 7.04
N LEU A 128 -4.64 1.53 6.69
CA LEU A 128 -4.86 2.13 5.38
C LEU A 128 -3.91 3.31 5.13
N LEU A 129 -3.83 4.27 6.06
CA LEU A 129 -2.96 5.44 5.94
C LEU A 129 -1.48 5.05 5.92
N THR A 130 -1.09 4.12 6.78
CA THR A 130 0.27 3.58 6.77
C THR A 130 0.57 2.91 5.43
N GLY A 131 -0.37 2.14 4.87
CA GLY A 131 -0.24 1.52 3.55
C GLY A 131 -0.03 2.53 2.44
N ILE A 132 -0.83 3.60 2.38
CA ILE A 132 -0.68 4.67 1.39
C ILE A 132 0.69 5.36 1.50
N MET A 133 1.11 5.69 2.72
CA MET A 133 2.41 6.33 2.95
C MET A 133 3.59 5.43 2.57
N LEU A 134 3.51 4.15 2.91
CA LEU A 134 4.58 3.19 2.58
C LEU A 134 4.61 2.85 1.08
N ALA A 135 3.46 2.76 0.42
CA ALA A 135 3.40 2.59 -1.03
C ALA A 135 4.12 3.75 -1.76
N ALA A 136 3.86 4.99 -1.33
CA ALA A 136 4.48 6.16 -1.92
C ALA A 136 5.98 6.27 -1.63
N ARG A 137 6.45 5.82 -0.46
CA ARG A 137 7.84 5.98 -0.05
C ARG A 137 8.68 4.74 -0.35
N ILE A 138 8.31 3.60 0.22
CA ILE A 138 9.09 2.36 0.14
C ILE A 138 8.79 1.62 -1.16
N GLY A 139 7.51 1.58 -1.57
CA GLY A 139 7.11 0.99 -2.84
C GLY A 139 7.81 1.69 -4.01
N ALA A 140 7.82 3.01 -4.04
CA ALA A 140 8.55 3.80 -5.03
C ALA A 140 10.06 3.49 -5.02
N ALA A 141 10.68 3.45 -3.83
CA ALA A 141 12.10 3.18 -3.69
C ALA A 141 12.48 1.77 -4.20
N PHE A 142 11.69 0.74 -3.86
CA PHE A 142 11.92 -0.63 -4.32
C PHE A 142 11.74 -0.75 -5.85
N THR A 143 10.73 -0.09 -6.41
CA THR A 143 10.53 -0.07 -7.87
C THR A 143 11.68 0.62 -8.58
N ALA A 144 12.17 1.74 -8.06
CA ALA A 144 13.28 2.47 -8.64
C ALA A 144 14.60 1.68 -8.55
N GLU A 145 14.88 1.06 -7.40
CA GLU A 145 16.08 0.26 -7.17
C GLU A 145 16.11 -0.96 -8.12
N LEU A 146 15.05 -1.77 -8.13
CA LEU A 146 14.95 -2.94 -9.00
C LEU A 146 14.90 -2.55 -10.47
N GLY A 147 14.20 -1.47 -10.81
CA GLY A 147 14.15 -0.96 -12.18
C GLY A 147 15.50 -0.48 -12.70
N THR A 148 16.32 0.13 -11.84
CA THR A 148 17.70 0.48 -12.19
C THR A 148 18.55 -0.78 -12.41
N MET A 149 18.46 -1.78 -11.53
CA MET A 149 19.15 -3.07 -11.69
C MET A 149 18.70 -3.81 -12.96
N GLN A 150 17.42 -3.70 -13.34
CA GLN A 150 16.92 -4.28 -14.59
C GLN A 150 17.50 -3.58 -15.81
N VAL A 151 17.58 -2.25 -15.81
CA VAL A 151 18.13 -1.44 -16.91
C VAL A 151 19.65 -1.62 -17.05
N SER A 152 20.36 -1.84 -15.95
CA SER A 152 21.81 -2.09 -15.95
C SER A 152 22.17 -3.58 -16.17
N GLU A 153 21.20 -4.42 -16.51
CA GLU A 153 21.38 -5.87 -16.77
C GLU A 153 21.90 -6.66 -15.54
N GLU A 154 21.90 -6.05 -14.36
CA GLU A 154 22.34 -6.71 -13.11
C GLU A 154 21.43 -7.90 -12.75
N VAL A 155 20.14 -7.83 -13.06
CA VAL A 155 19.18 -8.93 -12.80
C VAL A 155 19.51 -10.12 -13.70
N GLU A 156 19.82 -9.89 -14.97
CA GLU A 156 20.23 -10.93 -15.94
C GLU A 156 21.59 -11.55 -15.54
N ALA A 157 22.52 -10.73 -15.04
CA ALA A 157 23.80 -11.23 -14.54
C ALA A 157 23.61 -12.17 -13.32
N ILE A 158 22.69 -11.84 -12.40
CA ILE A 158 22.35 -12.69 -11.25
C ILE A 158 21.73 -14.02 -11.73
N GLU A 159 20.86 -13.97 -12.73
CA GLU A 159 20.22 -15.15 -13.32
C GLU A 159 21.25 -16.05 -14.04
N ALA A 160 22.17 -15.47 -14.78
CA ALA A 160 23.28 -16.17 -15.43
C ALA A 160 24.20 -16.90 -14.44
N MET A 161 24.31 -16.41 -13.21
CA MET A 161 25.02 -17.08 -12.11
C MET A 161 24.20 -18.22 -11.47
N GLY A 162 23.02 -18.54 -11.98
CA GLY A 162 22.14 -19.59 -11.43
C GLY A 162 21.39 -19.17 -10.15
N ILE A 163 21.37 -17.88 -9.82
CA ILE A 163 20.68 -17.35 -8.66
C ILE A 163 19.30 -16.82 -9.11
N GLY A 164 18.22 -17.41 -8.60
CA GLY A 164 16.86 -16.96 -8.93
C GLY A 164 16.61 -15.52 -8.44
N PRO A 165 16.28 -14.57 -9.35
CA PRO A 165 16.06 -13.15 -8.97
C PRO A 165 14.92 -12.97 -7.97
N LEU A 166 13.83 -13.72 -8.11
CA LEU A 166 12.69 -13.69 -7.18
C LEU A 166 13.13 -13.96 -5.75
N ARG A 167 13.96 -14.94 -5.56
CA ARG A 167 14.44 -15.37 -4.26
C ARG A 167 15.47 -14.40 -3.65
N PHE A 168 16.34 -13.87 -4.50
CA PHE A 168 17.46 -13.04 -4.04
C PHE A 168 17.07 -11.59 -3.84
N LEU A 169 16.23 -11.04 -4.74
CA LEU A 169 15.87 -9.64 -4.76
C LEU A 169 14.46 -9.38 -4.20
N VAL A 170 13.47 -10.20 -4.55
CA VAL A 170 12.05 -9.93 -4.24
C VAL A 170 11.68 -10.40 -2.84
N ALA A 171 11.98 -11.65 -2.49
CA ALA A 171 11.58 -12.24 -1.23
C ALA A 171 11.99 -11.42 0.02
N PRO A 172 13.24 -10.94 0.15
CA PRO A 172 13.64 -10.17 1.33
C PRO A 172 12.93 -8.81 1.43
N ARG A 173 12.60 -8.18 0.28
CA ARG A 173 11.87 -6.91 0.24
C ARG A 173 10.40 -7.08 0.60
N MET A 174 9.75 -8.11 0.07
CA MET A 174 8.36 -8.43 0.40
C MET A 174 8.20 -8.77 1.87
N LEU A 175 9.08 -9.62 2.42
CA LEU A 175 9.06 -9.98 3.84
C LEU A 175 9.34 -8.78 4.74
N ALA A 176 10.27 -7.90 4.34
CA ALA A 176 10.54 -6.67 5.10
C ALA A 176 9.26 -5.83 5.24
N LEU A 177 8.51 -5.60 4.17
CA LEU A 177 7.25 -4.87 4.23
C LEU A 177 6.15 -5.63 4.97
N PHE A 178 6.09 -6.95 4.83
CA PHE A 178 5.13 -7.79 5.54
C PHE A 178 5.22 -7.60 7.06
N PHE A 179 6.43 -7.62 7.63
CA PHE A 179 6.62 -7.42 9.07
C PHE A 179 6.63 -5.95 9.49
N LEU A 180 7.08 -5.05 8.61
CA LEU A 180 7.19 -3.63 8.92
C LEU A 180 5.83 -2.94 8.99
N MET A 181 4.89 -3.34 8.12
CA MET A 181 3.56 -2.74 8.04
C MET A 181 2.77 -2.78 9.35
N PRO A 182 2.61 -3.93 10.04
CA PRO A 182 1.90 -3.96 11.31
C PRO A 182 2.60 -3.16 12.41
N CYS A 183 3.95 -3.13 12.41
CA CYS A 183 4.70 -2.31 13.37
C CYS A 183 4.42 -0.82 13.17
N LEU A 184 4.49 -0.32 11.93
CA LEU A 184 4.23 1.09 11.63
C LEU A 184 2.75 1.46 11.78
N SER A 185 1.83 0.54 11.47
CA SER A 185 0.41 0.72 11.73
C SER A 185 0.11 0.86 13.23
N THR A 186 0.81 0.11 14.07
CA THR A 186 0.71 0.25 15.52
C THR A 186 1.24 1.62 16.00
N VAL A 187 2.36 2.10 15.44
CA VAL A 187 2.86 3.46 15.69
C VAL A 187 1.83 4.52 15.28
N SER A 188 1.21 4.35 14.11
CA SER A 188 0.13 5.20 13.61
C SER A 188 -1.04 5.28 14.61
N ASN A 189 -1.50 4.12 15.09
CA ASN A 189 -2.60 4.03 16.05
C ASN A 189 -2.25 4.73 17.37
N ILE A 190 -1.06 4.49 17.91
CA ILE A 190 -0.60 5.13 19.15
C ILE A 190 -0.54 6.64 18.99
N ALA A 191 0.02 7.13 17.88
CA ALA A 191 0.14 8.56 17.63
C ALA A 191 -1.24 9.24 17.49
N ALA A 192 -2.19 8.59 16.80
CA ALA A 192 -3.54 9.12 16.63
C ALA A 192 -4.35 9.10 17.94
N ILE A 193 -4.27 8.02 18.73
CA ILE A 193 -4.96 7.92 20.02
C ILE A 193 -4.37 8.93 21.01
N PHE A 194 -3.05 9.12 21.00
CA PHE A 194 -2.41 10.15 21.82
C PHE A 194 -2.89 11.56 21.43
N ALA A 195 -2.94 11.87 20.14
CA ALA A 195 -3.49 13.13 19.63
C ALA A 195 -4.95 13.32 20.04
N SER A 196 -5.75 12.28 19.95
CA SER A 196 -7.15 12.26 20.40
C SER A 196 -7.28 12.61 21.88
N SER A 197 -6.40 12.09 22.73
CA SER A 197 -6.42 12.37 24.16
C SER A 197 -6.19 13.84 24.48
N LEU A 198 -5.32 14.53 23.71
CA LEU A 198 -5.06 15.96 23.87
C LEU A 198 -6.30 16.79 23.55
N VAL A 199 -7.00 16.48 22.47
CA VAL A 199 -8.24 17.16 22.08
C VAL A 199 -9.35 16.90 23.10
N CYS A 200 -9.53 15.65 23.53
CA CYS A 200 -10.54 15.28 24.53
C CYS A 200 -10.32 16.02 25.85
N LYS A 201 -9.07 16.19 26.27
CA LYS A 201 -8.74 16.98 27.47
C LYS A 201 -9.00 18.47 27.27
N ALA A 202 -8.61 19.02 26.11
CA ALA A 202 -8.67 20.48 25.88
C ALA A 202 -10.10 21.01 25.62
N TYR A 203 -10.90 20.25 24.85
CA TYR A 203 -12.21 20.70 24.36
C TYR A 203 -13.40 20.02 25.04
N PHE A 204 -13.27 18.76 25.48
CA PHE A 204 -14.37 18.01 26.08
C PHE A 204 -14.19 17.80 27.60
N SER A 205 -13.15 18.37 28.21
CA SER A 205 -12.86 18.24 29.65
C SER A 205 -12.77 16.78 30.14
N ILE A 206 -12.42 15.86 29.27
CA ILE A 206 -12.23 14.43 29.58
C ILE A 206 -10.81 14.24 30.13
N ALA A 207 -10.70 13.83 31.41
CA ALA A 207 -9.41 13.57 32.03
C ALA A 207 -8.68 12.40 31.34
N PHE A 208 -7.35 12.47 31.23
CA PHE A 208 -6.55 11.49 30.52
C PHE A 208 -6.75 10.03 31.00
N VAL A 209 -6.86 9.83 32.32
CA VAL A 209 -7.10 8.49 32.90
C VAL A 209 -8.46 7.97 32.45
N TYR A 210 -9.50 8.80 32.53
CA TYR A 210 -10.84 8.43 32.10
C TYR A 210 -10.93 8.20 30.59
N PHE A 211 -10.16 8.98 29.79
CA PHE A 211 -10.01 8.72 28.35
C PHE A 211 -9.48 7.31 28.07
N LEU A 212 -8.43 6.90 28.79
CA LEU A 212 -7.86 5.56 28.63
C LEU A 212 -8.84 4.44 29.00
N ASP A 213 -9.64 4.64 30.03
CA ASP A 213 -10.66 3.67 30.43
C ASP A 213 -11.73 3.54 29.33
N LEU A 214 -12.22 4.68 28.78
CA LEU A 214 -13.17 4.67 27.67
C LEU A 214 -12.61 3.98 26.41
N VAL A 215 -11.32 4.17 26.12
CA VAL A 215 -10.66 3.48 25.00
C VAL A 215 -10.56 1.98 25.26
N LYS A 216 -10.18 1.54 26.47
CA LYS A 216 -10.10 0.13 26.84
C LYS A 216 -11.46 -0.59 26.76
N ASP A 217 -12.50 0.08 27.25
CA ASP A 217 -13.85 -0.48 27.25
C ASP A 217 -14.43 -0.62 25.83
N ALA A 218 -14.03 0.29 24.92
CA ALA A 218 -14.51 0.29 23.55
C ALA A 218 -13.72 -0.61 22.61
N LEU A 219 -12.39 -0.73 22.82
CA LEU A 219 -11.49 -1.44 21.91
C LEU A 219 -11.49 -2.94 22.21
N LEU A 220 -12.01 -3.71 21.29
CA LEU A 220 -12.03 -5.17 21.40
C LEU A 220 -10.75 -5.78 20.80
N ILE A 221 -10.34 -6.93 21.32
CA ILE A 221 -9.18 -7.69 20.78
C ILE A 221 -9.36 -8.00 19.29
N ARG A 222 -10.58 -8.26 18.85
CA ARG A 222 -10.91 -8.49 17.43
C ARG A 222 -10.56 -7.30 16.53
N ASP A 223 -10.69 -6.07 17.02
CA ASP A 223 -10.38 -4.87 16.23
C ASP A 223 -8.87 -4.73 16.01
N ILE A 224 -8.08 -5.07 17.02
CA ILE A 224 -6.61 -5.11 16.95
C ILE A 224 -6.16 -6.19 15.96
N ILE A 225 -6.71 -7.41 16.08
CA ILE A 225 -6.37 -8.53 15.18
C ILE A 225 -6.73 -8.18 13.74
N THR A 226 -7.91 -7.59 13.51
CA THR A 226 -8.36 -7.16 12.18
C THR A 226 -7.40 -6.13 11.57
N GLY A 227 -6.99 -5.12 12.35
CA GLY A 227 -6.04 -4.12 11.89
C GLY A 227 -4.65 -4.70 11.56
N ILE A 228 -4.17 -5.65 12.38
CA ILE A 228 -2.91 -6.35 12.11
C ILE A 228 -3.01 -7.21 10.85
N LEU A 229 -4.06 -7.98 10.67
CA LEU A 229 -4.27 -8.82 9.48
C LEU A 229 -4.34 -7.97 8.21
N LYS A 230 -5.07 -6.85 8.23
CA LYS A 230 -5.09 -5.89 7.12
C LYS A 230 -3.70 -5.34 6.81
N SER A 231 -2.96 -4.91 7.82
CA SER A 231 -1.62 -4.36 7.63
C SER A 231 -0.64 -5.38 7.04
N LEU A 232 -0.69 -6.65 7.47
CA LEU A 232 0.09 -7.74 6.88
C LEU A 232 -0.23 -7.93 5.38
N MET A 233 -1.52 -7.98 5.02
CA MET A 233 -1.96 -8.08 3.63
C MET A 233 -1.47 -6.89 2.79
N PHE A 234 -1.61 -5.68 3.30
CA PHE A 234 -1.16 -4.48 2.60
C PHE A 234 0.36 -4.48 2.39
N GLY A 235 1.13 -4.94 3.38
CA GLY A 235 2.58 -5.10 3.25
C GLY A 235 2.99 -6.03 2.11
N LEU A 236 2.31 -7.18 1.98
CA LEU A 236 2.52 -8.11 0.88
C LEU A 236 2.16 -7.51 -0.48
N LEU A 237 1.00 -6.85 -0.57
CA LEU A 237 0.54 -6.25 -1.81
C LEU A 237 1.49 -5.14 -2.28
N ILE A 238 1.85 -4.21 -1.40
CA ILE A 238 2.74 -3.11 -1.73
C ILE A 238 4.12 -3.63 -2.15
N GLY A 239 4.68 -4.57 -1.38
CA GLY A 239 5.99 -5.16 -1.70
C GLY A 239 5.99 -5.93 -3.02
N GLY A 240 4.97 -6.73 -3.26
CA GLY A 240 4.83 -7.50 -4.48
C GLY A 240 4.63 -6.63 -5.73
N ILE A 241 3.75 -5.62 -5.64
CA ILE A 241 3.51 -4.67 -6.74
C ILE A 241 4.79 -3.89 -7.06
N ALA A 242 5.47 -3.38 -6.03
CA ALA A 242 6.70 -2.62 -6.22
C ALA A 242 7.80 -3.45 -6.89
N CYS A 243 7.98 -4.70 -6.44
CA CYS A 243 8.97 -5.60 -7.03
C CYS A 243 8.58 -6.02 -8.47
N TYR A 244 7.32 -6.34 -8.71
CA TYR A 244 6.85 -6.69 -10.04
C TYR A 244 7.07 -5.56 -11.06
N ARG A 245 6.67 -4.34 -10.69
CA ARG A 245 6.86 -3.14 -11.52
C ARG A 245 8.34 -2.82 -11.74
N GLY A 246 9.18 -3.02 -10.73
CA GLY A 246 10.62 -2.82 -10.85
C GLY A 246 11.29 -3.79 -11.83
N LEU A 247 10.99 -5.10 -11.73
CA LEU A 247 11.55 -6.13 -12.60
C LEU A 247 11.00 -6.09 -14.04
N THR A 248 9.87 -5.44 -14.27
CA THR A 248 9.24 -5.34 -15.61
C THR A 248 9.51 -4.00 -16.29
N VAL A 249 10.44 -3.20 -15.78
CA VAL A 249 10.81 -1.90 -16.38
C VAL A 249 11.35 -2.08 -17.79
N LYS A 250 10.91 -1.20 -18.71
CA LYS A 250 11.38 -1.12 -20.09
C LYS A 250 11.62 0.36 -20.44
N GLY A 251 12.58 0.62 -21.34
CA GLY A 251 12.82 1.97 -21.85
C GLY A 251 13.88 2.76 -21.09
N GLY A 252 14.83 2.08 -20.42
CA GLY A 252 15.98 2.71 -19.78
C GLY A 252 15.62 3.58 -18.57
N ALA A 253 16.44 4.61 -18.28
CA ALA A 253 16.25 5.47 -17.10
C ALA A 253 14.90 6.22 -17.08
N ALA A 254 14.37 6.62 -18.24
CA ALA A 254 13.06 7.24 -18.33
C ALA A 254 11.95 6.25 -17.97
N GLY A 255 12.10 4.97 -18.33
CA GLY A 255 11.19 3.89 -17.97
C GLY A 255 11.16 3.61 -16.47
N VAL A 256 12.27 3.75 -15.75
CA VAL A 256 12.32 3.64 -14.28
C VAL A 256 11.43 4.68 -13.63
N GLY A 257 11.49 5.93 -14.05
CA GLY A 257 10.65 7.00 -13.51
C GLY A 257 9.15 6.76 -13.72
N THR A 258 8.76 6.37 -14.93
CA THR A 258 7.34 6.07 -15.25
C THR A 258 6.83 4.84 -14.53
N SER A 259 7.63 3.78 -14.41
CA SER A 259 7.30 2.57 -13.67
C SER A 259 7.17 2.83 -12.18
N THR A 260 8.00 3.70 -11.61
CA THR A 260 7.92 4.10 -10.20
C THR A 260 6.61 4.79 -9.89
N THR A 261 6.20 5.78 -10.70
CA THR A 261 4.92 6.48 -10.53
C THR A 261 3.74 5.51 -10.70
N SER A 262 3.78 4.67 -11.74
CA SER A 262 2.75 3.67 -11.99
C SER A 262 2.64 2.65 -10.84
N SER A 263 3.77 2.24 -10.26
CA SER A 263 3.82 1.34 -9.10
C SER A 263 3.09 1.92 -7.90
N VAL A 264 3.35 3.19 -7.55
CA VAL A 264 2.68 3.88 -6.44
C VAL A 264 1.18 3.94 -6.64
N VAL A 265 0.74 4.39 -7.83
CA VAL A 265 -0.69 4.50 -8.15
C VAL A 265 -1.37 3.12 -8.09
N THR A 266 -0.74 2.10 -8.69
CA THR A 266 -1.27 0.73 -8.68
C THR A 266 -1.35 0.19 -7.25
N ALA A 267 -0.31 0.38 -6.44
CA ALA A 267 -0.27 -0.10 -5.06
C ALA A 267 -1.36 0.56 -4.20
N ILE A 268 -1.50 1.87 -4.26
CA ILE A 268 -2.53 2.60 -3.52
C ILE A 268 -3.94 2.16 -3.94
N THR A 269 -4.20 2.09 -5.25
CA THR A 269 -5.50 1.64 -5.77
C THR A 269 -5.83 0.22 -5.34
N THR A 270 -4.85 -0.68 -5.39
CA THR A 270 -5.04 -2.08 -4.96
C THR A 270 -5.30 -2.17 -3.46
N VAL A 271 -4.55 -1.45 -2.63
CA VAL A 271 -4.75 -1.42 -1.17
C VAL A 271 -6.16 -0.94 -0.83
N ILE A 272 -6.62 0.18 -1.41
CA ILE A 272 -7.97 0.71 -1.17
C ILE A 272 -9.04 -0.29 -1.64
N SER A 273 -8.85 -0.93 -2.80
CA SER A 273 -9.81 -1.91 -3.33
C SER A 273 -9.91 -3.14 -2.41
N VAL A 274 -8.76 -3.67 -1.98
CA VAL A 274 -8.70 -4.83 -1.08
C VAL A 274 -9.26 -4.49 0.29
N ASP A 275 -8.98 -3.29 0.81
CA ASP A 275 -9.56 -2.79 2.06
C ASP A 275 -11.09 -2.77 1.99
N THR A 276 -11.65 -2.22 0.91
CA THR A 276 -13.10 -2.18 0.69
C THR A 276 -13.71 -3.58 0.67
N VAL A 277 -13.10 -4.50 -0.09
CA VAL A 277 -13.56 -5.90 -0.17
C VAL A 277 -13.50 -6.58 1.20
N TYR A 278 -12.39 -6.38 1.92
CA TYR A 278 -12.23 -6.92 3.28
C TYR A 278 -13.35 -6.42 4.23
N ASN A 279 -13.67 -5.11 4.17
CA ASN A 279 -14.71 -4.53 5.00
C ASN A 279 -16.10 -5.06 4.67
N ILE A 280 -16.42 -5.26 3.39
CA ILE A 280 -17.67 -5.87 2.96
C ILE A 280 -17.78 -7.30 3.52
N ILE A 281 -16.73 -8.10 3.34
CA ILE A 281 -16.69 -9.48 3.85
C ILE A 281 -16.85 -9.50 5.37
N TYR A 282 -16.08 -8.65 6.07
CA TYR A 282 -16.13 -8.58 7.52
C TYR A 282 -17.52 -8.22 8.04
N THR A 283 -18.17 -7.24 7.44
CA THR A 283 -19.53 -6.79 7.85
C THR A 283 -20.60 -7.87 7.60
N VAL A 284 -20.45 -8.65 6.52
CA VAL A 284 -21.39 -9.73 6.19
C VAL A 284 -21.23 -10.94 7.12
N PHE A 285 -19.98 -11.32 7.43
CA PHE A 285 -19.72 -12.53 8.23
C PHE A 285 -19.68 -12.29 9.74
N PHE A 286 -19.45 -11.07 10.18
CA PHE A 286 -19.38 -10.67 11.59
C PHE A 286 -20.30 -9.47 11.87
N PRO A 287 -21.64 -9.62 11.69
CA PRO A 287 -22.57 -8.56 12.05
C PRO A 287 -22.42 -8.27 13.55
N THR A 288 -22.22 -7.00 13.89
CA THR A 288 -22.08 -6.49 15.27
C THR A 288 -23.43 -6.42 15.94
#